data_bd1b982a5a51016b9e87f1ca3d78addd
#
_entry.id   bd1b982a5a51016b9e87f1ca3d78addd
#
_cell.length_a   1.000
_cell.length_b   1.000
_cell.length_c   1.000
_cell.angle_alpha   90.00
_cell.angle_beta   90.00
_cell.angle_gamma   90.00
#
_symmetry.space_group_name_H-M   'P 1'
#
loop_
_entity.id
_entity.type
_entity.pdbx_description
1 polymer ?
#
loop_
_entity_poly.entity_id
_entity_poly.type
_entity_poly.pdbx_seq_one_letter_code
_entity_poly.pdbx_strand_id
1 'polypeptide(L)'
;MPRIRLIIQYDGTGYVGWQTQPNGLAVQEVIERELRKLTGEKTDLHASGRTDSGVHAMAQVAHFDTESRIPPDKFAYALNVGLPRDIRVIYSDRAEGFHARFDVIRKHYRYTVNNAPHAGVFNRNTALHYHYALDMDKMKRAAGDLLGEHDFSAFKSAGTELENTVRTIYRAEWGRQGNILTFDIAGSGFMYNMVRIIAGTLLEIGSGKRKEDSIKRALQSLDRRDAGATAPAHGLMLYRVEYPGFDTAKFL
;
A
#
# COMPACT_ATOMS: atom_id res chain seq x y z
N MET A 1 -23.23 -19.04 3.59
CA MET A 1 -21.76 -19.22 3.39
C MET A 1 -21.04 -18.45 4.47
N PRO A 2 -20.20 -19.10 5.29
CA PRO A 2 -19.34 -18.40 6.23
C PRO A 2 -18.34 -17.53 5.50
N ARG A 3 -18.11 -16.31 6.03
CA ARG A 3 -17.11 -15.38 5.52
C ARG A 3 -15.78 -15.56 6.23
N ILE A 4 -14.72 -15.71 5.45
CA ILE A 4 -13.36 -15.86 5.94
C ILE A 4 -12.58 -14.58 5.63
N ARG A 5 -11.93 -14.04 6.65
CA ARG A 5 -10.99 -12.91 6.53
C ARG A 5 -9.57 -13.44 6.54
N LEU A 6 -8.73 -12.86 5.68
CA LEU A 6 -7.31 -13.16 5.55
C LEU A 6 -6.48 -11.92 5.78
N ILE A 7 -5.31 -12.06 6.43
CA ILE A 7 -4.22 -11.08 6.38
C ILE A 7 -3.10 -11.67 5.54
N ILE A 8 -2.65 -10.90 4.54
CA ILE A 8 -1.77 -11.38 3.49
C ILE A 8 -0.55 -10.47 3.39
N GLN A 9 0.63 -11.08 3.36
CA GLN A 9 1.91 -10.43 3.04
C GLN A 9 2.34 -10.83 1.64
N TYR A 10 2.92 -9.89 0.90
CA TYR A 10 3.53 -10.21 -0.40
C TYR A 10 4.65 -9.25 -0.79
N ASP A 11 5.67 -9.81 -1.45
CA ASP A 11 6.63 -9.08 -2.26
C ASP A 11 6.01 -8.88 -3.66
N GLY A 12 5.67 -7.63 -3.99
CA GLY A 12 4.99 -7.27 -5.23
C GLY A 12 5.88 -7.26 -6.48
N THR A 13 7.18 -7.50 -6.35
CA THR A 13 8.19 -7.33 -7.43
C THR A 13 7.84 -8.11 -8.70
N GLY A 14 7.33 -9.34 -8.56
CA GLY A 14 6.98 -10.21 -9.69
C GLY A 14 5.54 -10.08 -10.18
N TYR A 15 4.76 -9.10 -9.68
CA TYR A 15 3.32 -9.01 -9.93
C TYR A 15 2.92 -7.68 -10.58
N VAL A 16 1.90 -7.74 -11.44
CA VAL A 16 1.29 -6.55 -12.05
C VAL A 16 0.36 -5.79 -11.07
N GLY A 17 0.50 -6.06 -9.78
CA GLY A 17 -0.27 -5.51 -8.68
C GLY A 17 -1.23 -6.52 -8.06
N TRP A 18 -2.16 -6.01 -7.24
CA TRP A 18 -3.13 -6.86 -6.56
C TRP A 18 -4.15 -7.48 -7.51
N GLN A 19 -4.83 -6.66 -8.31
CA GLN A 19 -6.01 -7.07 -9.07
C GLN A 19 -5.67 -7.86 -10.32
N THR A 20 -6.41 -8.95 -10.55
CA THR A 20 -6.38 -9.75 -11.79
C THR A 20 -6.64 -8.88 -13.02
N GLN A 21 -5.74 -8.97 -14.00
CA GLN A 21 -5.77 -8.20 -15.24
C GLN A 21 -5.03 -8.94 -16.37
N PRO A 22 -5.34 -8.68 -17.66
CA PRO A 22 -4.82 -9.49 -18.77
C PRO A 22 -3.31 -9.38 -19.02
N ASN A 23 -2.65 -8.33 -18.51
CA ASN A 23 -1.28 -7.98 -18.87
C ASN A 23 -0.19 -8.63 -17.99
N GLY A 24 -0.55 -9.55 -17.09
CA GLY A 24 0.43 -10.27 -16.26
C GLY A 24 -0.19 -10.92 -15.03
N LEU A 25 0.66 -11.60 -14.25
CA LEU A 25 0.24 -12.33 -13.06
C LEU A 25 -0.04 -11.35 -11.90
N ALA A 26 -1.22 -11.46 -11.29
CA ALA A 26 -1.65 -10.66 -10.15
C ALA A 26 -1.65 -11.48 -8.85
N VAL A 27 -1.46 -10.80 -7.71
CA VAL A 27 -1.48 -11.45 -6.38
C VAL A 27 -2.83 -12.10 -6.10
N GLN A 28 -3.94 -11.41 -6.42
CA GLN A 28 -5.31 -11.92 -6.28
C GLN A 28 -5.50 -13.23 -7.04
N GLU A 29 -5.08 -13.29 -8.30
CA GLU A 29 -5.22 -14.47 -9.15
C GLU A 29 -4.50 -15.70 -8.55
N VAL A 30 -3.29 -15.51 -8.01
CA VAL A 30 -2.53 -16.60 -7.39
C VAL A 30 -3.27 -17.15 -6.18
N ILE A 31 -3.81 -16.27 -5.33
CA ILE A 31 -4.54 -16.70 -4.12
C ILE A 31 -5.86 -17.37 -4.49
N GLU A 32 -6.63 -16.82 -5.42
CA GLU A 32 -7.89 -17.41 -5.91
C GLU A 32 -7.67 -18.79 -6.54
N ARG A 33 -6.56 -18.98 -7.26
CA ARG A 33 -6.16 -20.29 -7.82
C ARG A 33 -5.89 -21.32 -6.72
N GLU A 34 -5.19 -20.93 -5.65
CA GLU A 34 -4.93 -21.82 -4.52
C GLU A 34 -6.19 -22.07 -3.68
N LEU A 35 -7.06 -21.07 -3.48
CA LEU A 35 -8.37 -21.25 -2.85
C LEU A 35 -9.20 -22.28 -3.62
N ARG A 36 -9.26 -22.17 -4.96
CA ARG A 36 -10.00 -23.12 -5.81
C ARG A 36 -9.47 -24.55 -5.70
N LYS A 37 -8.14 -24.72 -5.65
CA LYS A 37 -7.54 -26.06 -5.44
C LYS A 37 -7.92 -26.64 -4.08
N LEU A 38 -7.93 -25.78 -3.05
CA LEU A 38 -8.14 -26.18 -1.66
C LEU A 38 -9.60 -26.49 -1.35
N THR A 39 -10.54 -25.70 -1.89
CA THR A 39 -11.98 -25.80 -1.57
C THR A 39 -12.80 -26.48 -2.66
N GLY A 40 -12.30 -26.56 -3.89
CA GLY A 40 -13.08 -26.96 -5.07
C GLY A 40 -14.03 -25.88 -5.60
N GLU A 41 -14.10 -24.72 -4.94
CA GLU A 41 -15.05 -23.64 -5.23
C GLU A 41 -14.40 -22.53 -6.06
N LYS A 42 -15.19 -21.85 -6.90
CA LYS A 42 -14.80 -20.56 -7.44
C LYS A 42 -15.14 -19.49 -6.41
N THR A 43 -14.12 -18.86 -5.83
CA THR A 43 -14.26 -17.82 -4.80
C THR A 43 -13.85 -16.47 -5.35
N ASP A 44 -14.61 -15.43 -5.03
CA ASP A 44 -14.25 -14.04 -5.33
C ASP A 44 -13.54 -13.44 -4.12
N LEU A 45 -12.28 -13.07 -4.28
CA LEU A 45 -11.47 -12.51 -3.19
C LEU A 45 -11.54 -10.97 -3.19
N HIS A 46 -12.16 -10.41 -2.17
CA HIS A 46 -12.33 -8.97 -2.00
C HIS A 46 -11.27 -8.39 -1.04
N ALA A 47 -10.43 -7.49 -1.53
CA ALA A 47 -9.37 -6.87 -0.73
C ALA A 47 -9.72 -5.50 -0.15
N SER A 48 -8.95 -5.06 0.87
CA SER A 48 -9.07 -3.72 1.47
C SER A 48 -8.82 -2.60 0.44
N GLY A 49 -8.00 -2.87 -0.56
CA GLY A 49 -7.71 -1.97 -1.67
C GLY A 49 -6.73 -2.61 -2.64
N ARG A 50 -6.64 -2.01 -3.81
CA ARG A 50 -5.68 -2.41 -4.83
C ARG A 50 -4.31 -1.83 -4.51
N THR A 51 -3.25 -2.57 -4.80
CA THR A 51 -1.88 -2.07 -4.87
C THR A 51 -1.43 -2.08 -6.33
N ASP A 52 -0.58 -1.11 -6.68
CA ASP A 52 -0.05 -0.96 -8.03
C ASP A 52 0.98 -2.07 -8.34
N SER A 53 1.32 -2.23 -9.62
CA SER A 53 2.42 -3.11 -10.05
C SER A 53 3.72 -2.80 -9.31
N GLY A 54 4.35 -3.84 -8.74
CA GLY A 54 5.59 -3.74 -7.98
C GLY A 54 5.45 -3.19 -6.55
N VAL A 55 4.24 -2.89 -6.08
CA VAL A 55 3.98 -2.43 -4.70
C VAL A 55 3.77 -3.65 -3.80
N HIS A 56 4.36 -3.62 -2.60
CA HIS A 56 4.31 -4.68 -1.60
C HIS A 56 3.16 -4.52 -0.62
N ALA A 57 2.93 -5.54 0.20
CA ALA A 57 2.08 -5.44 1.38
C ALA A 57 2.65 -6.23 2.56
N MET A 58 2.65 -5.62 3.73
CA MET A 58 2.88 -6.27 5.01
C MET A 58 1.56 -6.78 5.61
N ALA A 59 0.44 -6.13 5.32
CA ALA A 59 -0.86 -6.48 5.88
C ALA A 59 -2.04 -6.13 4.95
N GLN A 60 -2.05 -6.69 3.74
CA GLN A 60 -3.26 -6.65 2.92
C GLN A 60 -4.35 -7.48 3.60
N VAL A 61 -5.55 -6.92 3.73
CA VAL A 61 -6.70 -7.65 4.24
C VAL A 61 -7.62 -8.02 3.09
N ALA A 62 -8.05 -9.27 3.04
CA ALA A 62 -9.04 -9.73 2.09
C ALA A 62 -10.09 -10.62 2.76
N HIS A 63 -11.25 -10.80 2.11
CA HIS A 63 -12.26 -11.76 2.53
C HIS A 63 -12.84 -12.50 1.32
N PHE A 64 -13.37 -13.66 1.59
CA PHE A 64 -14.16 -14.46 0.66
C PHE A 64 -15.21 -15.28 1.42
N ASP A 65 -16.24 -15.74 0.72
CA ASP A 65 -17.28 -16.61 1.25
C ASP A 65 -17.07 -18.04 0.74
N THR A 66 -17.31 -19.07 1.59
CA THR A 66 -17.07 -20.48 1.24
C THR A 66 -17.99 -21.41 2.00
N GLU A 67 -18.35 -22.57 1.41
CA GLU A 67 -19.02 -23.71 2.08
C GLU A 67 -18.02 -24.80 2.50
N SER A 68 -16.72 -24.56 2.33
CA SER A 68 -15.67 -25.50 2.72
C SER A 68 -15.73 -25.82 4.21
N ARG A 69 -15.45 -27.10 4.54
CA ARG A 69 -15.38 -27.59 5.92
C ARG A 69 -14.06 -27.27 6.63
N ILE A 70 -13.14 -26.57 5.98
CA ILE A 70 -11.87 -26.16 6.58
C ILE A 70 -12.17 -25.18 7.72
N PRO A 71 -11.65 -25.42 8.94
CA PRO A 71 -11.83 -24.46 10.03
C PRO A 71 -11.28 -23.08 9.66
N PRO A 72 -11.99 -21.97 9.97
CA PRO A 72 -11.63 -20.62 9.57
C PRO A 72 -10.20 -20.20 9.94
N ASP A 73 -9.69 -20.64 11.08
CA ASP A 73 -8.33 -20.37 11.56
C ASP A 73 -7.26 -21.24 10.86
N LYS A 74 -7.65 -22.22 10.04
CA LYS A 74 -6.74 -23.12 9.32
C LYS A 74 -6.51 -22.74 7.86
N PHE A 75 -7.28 -21.80 7.31
CA PHE A 75 -7.07 -21.35 5.92
C PHE A 75 -5.68 -20.77 5.69
N ALA A 76 -5.13 -20.02 6.65
CA ALA A 76 -3.77 -19.48 6.54
C ALA A 76 -2.72 -20.61 6.37
N TYR A 77 -2.81 -21.67 7.14
CA TYR A 77 -1.91 -22.81 7.04
C TYR A 77 -2.10 -23.56 5.72
N ALA A 78 -3.36 -23.85 5.37
CA ALA A 78 -3.68 -24.64 4.19
C ALA A 78 -3.25 -23.92 2.89
N LEU A 79 -3.53 -22.61 2.76
CA LEU A 79 -3.12 -21.81 1.61
C LEU A 79 -1.59 -21.74 1.46
N ASN A 80 -0.86 -21.58 2.55
CA ASN A 80 0.59 -21.45 2.55
C ASN A 80 1.33 -22.72 2.08
N VAL A 81 0.66 -23.86 1.97
CA VAL A 81 1.23 -25.08 1.38
C VAL A 81 1.45 -24.92 -0.13
N GLY A 82 0.50 -24.29 -0.83
CA GLY A 82 0.54 -24.14 -2.28
C GLY A 82 0.97 -22.76 -2.77
N LEU A 83 0.94 -21.73 -1.90
CA LEU A 83 1.34 -20.38 -2.27
C LEU A 83 2.86 -20.27 -2.50
N PRO A 84 3.31 -19.48 -3.51
CA PRO A 84 4.72 -19.19 -3.74
C PRO A 84 5.34 -18.44 -2.56
N ARG A 85 6.69 -18.44 -2.45
CA ARG A 85 7.39 -17.90 -1.27
C ARG A 85 7.22 -16.40 -1.05
N ASP A 86 6.86 -15.67 -2.07
CA ASP A 86 6.62 -14.22 -2.10
C ASP A 86 5.18 -13.81 -1.74
N ILE A 87 4.29 -14.77 -1.47
CA ILE A 87 2.94 -14.54 -0.93
C ILE A 87 2.75 -15.43 0.31
N ARG A 88 2.30 -14.85 1.42
CA ARG A 88 1.95 -15.58 2.65
C ARG A 88 0.68 -15.05 3.27
N VAL A 89 -0.19 -15.96 3.67
CA VAL A 89 -1.34 -15.66 4.53
C VAL A 89 -0.87 -15.85 5.98
N ILE A 90 -0.83 -14.77 6.74
CA ILE A 90 -0.31 -14.79 8.12
C ILE A 90 -1.40 -14.99 9.16
N TYR A 91 -2.67 -14.78 8.77
CA TYR A 91 -3.82 -14.94 9.65
C TYR A 91 -5.08 -15.26 8.85
N SER A 92 -5.96 -16.06 9.44
CA SER A 92 -7.31 -16.29 8.94
C SER A 92 -8.29 -16.51 10.09
N ASP A 93 -9.50 -15.96 9.95
CA ASP A 93 -10.59 -16.15 10.89
C ASP A 93 -11.96 -16.04 10.22
N ARG A 94 -13.01 -16.36 11.00
CA ARG A 94 -14.41 -16.11 10.61
C ARG A 94 -14.78 -14.67 10.93
N ALA A 95 -15.35 -13.95 9.96
CA ALA A 95 -15.67 -12.53 10.06
C ALA A 95 -17.04 -12.21 9.42
N GLU A 96 -18.11 -12.65 10.09
CA GLU A 96 -19.47 -12.40 9.60
C GLU A 96 -19.79 -10.91 9.54
N GLY A 97 -20.47 -10.48 8.47
CA GLY A 97 -20.84 -9.08 8.25
C GLY A 97 -19.68 -8.16 7.90
N PHE A 98 -18.43 -8.68 7.86
CA PHE A 98 -17.23 -7.91 7.53
C PHE A 98 -17.08 -7.72 6.03
N HIS A 99 -16.70 -6.51 5.60
CA HIS A 99 -16.31 -6.25 4.22
C HIS A 99 -14.93 -5.59 4.13
N ALA A 100 -13.94 -6.31 3.58
CA ALA A 100 -12.53 -5.86 3.56
C ALA A 100 -12.33 -4.46 2.95
N ARG A 101 -13.14 -4.03 1.97
CA ARG A 101 -13.01 -2.74 1.31
C ARG A 101 -13.82 -1.63 1.98
N PHE A 102 -15.07 -1.93 2.37
CA PHE A 102 -16.02 -0.87 2.77
C PHE A 102 -15.97 -0.55 4.25
N ASP A 103 -15.50 -1.49 5.09
CA ASP A 103 -15.41 -1.27 6.54
C ASP A 103 -14.06 -0.68 6.96
N VAL A 104 -13.17 -0.36 6.00
CA VAL A 104 -11.86 0.24 6.31
C VAL A 104 -12.04 1.62 6.93
N ILE A 105 -11.46 1.81 8.12
CA ILE A 105 -11.36 3.13 8.76
C ILE A 105 -10.14 3.86 8.26
N ARG A 106 -8.97 3.15 8.18
CA ARG A 106 -7.70 3.78 7.88
C ARG A 106 -6.74 2.80 7.21
N LYS A 107 -5.99 3.30 6.22
CA LYS A 107 -4.88 2.58 5.59
C LYS A 107 -3.58 3.30 5.90
N HIS A 108 -2.56 2.52 6.20
CA HIS A 108 -1.20 3.01 6.41
C HIS A 108 -0.31 2.46 5.31
N TYR A 109 0.44 3.35 4.69
CA TYR A 109 1.49 3.01 3.75
C TYR A 109 2.83 3.45 4.30
N ARG A 110 3.88 2.69 3.97
CA ARG A 110 5.27 3.04 4.21
C ARG A 110 6.01 3.09 2.90
N TYR A 111 6.71 4.20 2.66
CA TYR A 111 7.66 4.32 1.57
C TYR A 111 9.07 4.31 2.13
N THR A 112 9.91 3.36 1.67
CA THR A 112 11.28 3.17 2.18
C THR A 112 12.29 3.68 1.16
N VAL A 113 13.28 4.42 1.66
CA VAL A 113 14.39 4.95 0.87
C VAL A 113 15.72 4.51 1.49
N ASN A 114 16.61 3.93 0.69
CA ASN A 114 17.99 3.72 1.05
C ASN A 114 18.82 4.93 0.57
N ASN A 115 19.21 5.80 1.50
CA ASN A 115 20.00 7.02 1.21
C ASN A 115 21.52 6.80 1.42
N ALA A 116 21.97 5.56 1.21
CA ALA A 116 23.40 5.25 1.21
C ALA A 116 24.10 5.70 -0.09
N PRO A 117 25.42 5.93 -0.08
CA PRO A 117 26.18 6.22 -1.30
C PRO A 117 26.03 5.14 -2.37
N HIS A 118 25.89 3.86 -1.96
CA HIS A 118 25.75 2.71 -2.84
C HIS A 118 24.45 1.96 -2.57
N ALA A 119 23.86 1.38 -3.64
CA ALA A 119 22.65 0.56 -3.53
C ALA A 119 22.91 -0.70 -2.70
N GLY A 120 21.96 -1.04 -1.82
CA GLY A 120 22.03 -2.25 -1.03
C GLY A 120 21.46 -3.46 -1.77
N VAL A 121 22.11 -4.62 -1.67
CA VAL A 121 21.65 -5.86 -2.29
C VAL A 121 20.38 -6.41 -1.60
N PHE A 122 20.35 -6.36 -0.26
CA PHE A 122 19.28 -7.00 0.53
C PHE A 122 17.96 -6.22 0.54
N ASN A 123 17.98 -4.92 0.28
CA ASN A 123 16.79 -4.07 0.22
C ASN A 123 16.47 -3.54 -1.18
N ARG A 124 17.10 -4.11 -2.23
CA ARG A 124 16.95 -3.64 -3.63
C ARG A 124 15.51 -3.67 -4.13
N ASN A 125 14.71 -4.61 -3.63
CA ASN A 125 13.31 -4.78 -4.02
C ASN A 125 12.32 -4.04 -3.10
N THR A 126 12.76 -3.56 -1.92
CA THR A 126 11.86 -3.01 -0.89
C THR A 126 12.22 -1.59 -0.46
N ALA A 127 13.23 -0.98 -1.07
CA ALA A 127 13.63 0.39 -0.81
C ALA A 127 14.15 1.07 -2.08
N LEU A 128 13.71 2.30 -2.32
CA LEU A 128 14.30 3.14 -3.37
C LEU A 128 15.72 3.53 -2.99
N HIS A 129 16.72 3.20 -3.81
CA HIS A 129 18.05 3.78 -3.66
C HIS A 129 18.07 5.23 -4.17
N TYR A 130 18.39 6.17 -3.26
CA TYR A 130 18.43 7.60 -3.57
C TYR A 130 19.68 8.22 -2.94
N HIS A 131 20.78 8.29 -3.70
CA HIS A 131 22.11 8.68 -3.21
C HIS A 131 22.32 10.19 -3.01
N TYR A 132 21.39 11.02 -3.47
CA TYR A 132 21.50 12.47 -3.29
C TYR A 132 21.28 12.87 -1.83
N ALA A 133 21.96 13.93 -1.40
CA ALA A 133 21.71 14.51 -0.08
C ALA A 133 20.24 14.94 0.06
N LEU A 134 19.66 14.64 1.22
CA LEU A 134 18.27 14.97 1.52
C LEU A 134 18.19 15.80 2.79
N ASP A 135 17.56 16.97 2.69
CA ASP A 135 17.19 17.83 3.82
C ASP A 135 15.93 17.26 4.48
N MET A 136 16.15 16.47 5.55
CA MET A 136 15.06 15.81 6.28
C MET A 136 14.10 16.80 6.95
N ASP A 137 14.59 17.96 7.38
CA ASP A 137 13.76 18.95 8.08
C ASP A 137 12.79 19.63 7.11
N LYS A 138 13.24 19.95 5.89
CA LYS A 138 12.34 20.41 4.82
C LYS A 138 11.29 19.35 4.46
N MET A 139 11.71 18.09 4.32
CA MET A 139 10.78 17.00 4.01
C MET A 139 9.73 16.80 5.09
N LYS A 140 10.10 16.89 6.37
CA LYS A 140 9.17 16.78 7.50
C LYS A 140 8.18 17.95 7.55
N ARG A 141 8.65 19.19 7.37
CA ARG A 141 7.76 20.38 7.34
C ARG A 141 6.78 20.29 6.18
N ALA A 142 7.25 19.99 4.97
CA ALA A 142 6.40 19.84 3.80
C ALA A 142 5.39 18.68 3.95
N ALA A 143 5.76 17.57 4.61
CA ALA A 143 4.84 16.47 4.90
C ALA A 143 3.70 16.90 5.85
N GLY A 144 3.94 17.86 6.73
CA GLY A 144 2.93 18.45 7.61
C GLY A 144 1.77 19.11 6.86
N ASP A 145 2.01 19.66 5.67
CA ASP A 145 0.98 20.28 4.83
C ASP A 145 -0.06 19.27 4.29
N LEU A 146 0.24 17.97 4.34
CA LEU A 146 -0.67 16.90 3.93
C LEU A 146 -1.76 16.60 4.97
N LEU A 147 -1.55 16.98 6.23
CA LEU A 147 -2.44 16.60 7.34
C LEU A 147 -3.80 17.29 7.22
N GLY A 148 -4.87 16.54 7.56
CA GLY A 148 -6.24 17.01 7.47
C GLY A 148 -6.96 16.56 6.20
N GLU A 149 -8.11 17.19 5.95
CA GLU A 149 -8.93 16.92 4.78
C GLU A 149 -8.59 17.89 3.65
N HIS A 150 -8.23 17.34 2.49
CA HIS A 150 -7.87 18.10 1.30
C HIS A 150 -8.38 17.41 0.04
N ASP A 151 -8.54 18.19 -1.03
CA ASP A 151 -8.64 17.65 -2.39
C ASP A 151 -7.24 17.30 -2.92
N PHE A 152 -6.99 16.01 -3.13
CA PHE A 152 -5.71 15.48 -3.61
C PHE A 152 -5.65 15.30 -5.13
N SER A 153 -6.45 16.03 -5.92
CA SER A 153 -6.47 15.95 -7.39
C SER A 153 -5.08 16.08 -8.02
N ALA A 154 -4.22 16.96 -7.48
CA ALA A 154 -2.83 17.11 -7.92
C ALA A 154 -1.97 15.85 -7.70
N PHE A 155 -2.37 14.96 -6.82
CA PHE A 155 -1.62 13.75 -6.47
C PHE A 155 -2.23 12.47 -7.04
N LYS A 156 -3.09 12.56 -8.05
CA LYS A 156 -3.58 11.41 -8.81
C LYS A 156 -2.86 11.28 -10.16
N SER A 157 -2.81 10.07 -10.70
CA SER A 157 -2.31 9.85 -12.07
C SER A 157 -3.24 10.48 -13.11
N ALA A 158 -2.67 11.02 -14.19
CA ALA A 158 -3.42 11.49 -15.33
C ALA A 158 -4.29 10.35 -15.91
N GLY A 159 -5.47 10.70 -16.42
CA GLY A 159 -6.42 9.73 -17.01
C GLY A 159 -7.23 8.92 -16.00
N THR A 160 -7.10 9.18 -14.69
CA THR A 160 -7.95 8.56 -13.68
C THR A 160 -9.20 9.43 -13.48
N GLU A 161 -10.35 8.96 -13.98
CA GLU A 161 -11.64 9.58 -13.68
C GLU A 161 -12.11 9.10 -12.31
N LEU A 162 -12.21 10.02 -11.37
CA LEU A 162 -12.75 9.80 -10.02
C LEU A 162 -13.65 10.97 -9.68
N GLU A 163 -14.88 10.67 -9.28
CA GLU A 163 -15.86 11.68 -8.85
C GLU A 163 -15.45 12.37 -7.54
N ASN A 164 -14.74 11.65 -6.67
CA ASN A 164 -14.31 12.18 -5.38
C ASN A 164 -12.80 11.99 -5.16
N THR A 165 -12.07 13.11 -5.08
CA THR A 165 -10.62 13.19 -4.82
C THR A 165 -10.27 13.68 -3.42
N VAL A 166 -11.30 14.02 -2.61
CA VAL A 166 -11.11 14.47 -1.22
C VAL A 166 -10.71 13.28 -0.34
N ARG A 167 -9.65 13.44 0.43
CA ARG A 167 -9.15 12.44 1.40
C ARG A 167 -8.74 13.14 2.69
N THR A 168 -8.82 12.39 3.79
CA THR A 168 -8.27 12.84 5.07
C THR A 168 -6.99 12.10 5.37
N ILE A 169 -5.89 12.83 5.57
CA ILE A 169 -4.61 12.28 6.00
C ILE A 169 -4.46 12.51 7.52
N TYR A 170 -4.28 11.41 8.25
CA TYR A 170 -4.16 11.42 9.70
C TYR A 170 -2.72 11.42 10.18
N ARG A 171 -1.79 10.95 9.35
CA ARG A 171 -0.35 10.87 9.64
C ARG A 171 0.44 11.04 8.35
N ALA A 172 1.54 11.81 8.41
CA ALA A 172 2.50 11.99 7.32
C ALA A 172 3.86 12.32 7.93
N GLU A 173 4.70 11.30 8.19
CA GLU A 173 5.91 11.44 8.98
C GLU A 173 7.11 10.78 8.33
N TRP A 174 8.27 11.45 8.41
CA TRP A 174 9.54 10.89 8.02
C TRP A 174 10.34 10.43 9.25
N GLY A 175 10.81 9.18 9.20
CA GLY A 175 11.77 8.58 10.11
C GLY A 175 13.13 8.34 9.45
N ARG A 176 14.20 8.24 10.26
CA ARG A 176 15.55 7.88 9.81
C ARG A 176 16.21 6.91 10.77
N GLN A 177 16.73 5.81 10.23
CA GLN A 177 17.57 4.87 10.95
C GLN A 177 18.82 4.57 10.10
N GLY A 178 19.94 5.18 10.46
CA GLY A 178 21.15 5.15 9.63
C GLY A 178 20.90 5.73 8.24
N ASN A 179 21.10 4.92 7.21
CA ASN A 179 20.85 5.30 5.82
C ASN A 179 19.43 4.95 5.33
N ILE A 180 18.63 4.31 6.16
CA ILE A 180 17.24 3.99 5.80
C ILE A 180 16.33 5.12 6.27
N LEU A 181 15.59 5.68 5.32
CA LEU A 181 14.55 6.66 5.57
C LEU A 181 13.19 6.00 5.32
N THR A 182 12.22 6.29 6.17
CA THR A 182 10.84 5.80 6.02
C THR A 182 9.87 6.96 6.02
N PHE A 183 8.97 6.98 5.06
CA PHE A 183 7.82 7.88 5.03
C PHE A 183 6.57 7.07 5.38
N ASP A 184 6.01 7.32 6.55
CA ASP A 184 4.78 6.71 7.02
C ASP A 184 3.60 7.67 6.78
N ILE A 185 2.62 7.23 6.00
CA ILE A 185 1.41 7.99 5.73
C ILE A 185 0.16 7.15 6.03
N ALA A 186 -0.79 7.75 6.75
CA ALA A 186 -2.07 7.12 7.06
C ALA A 186 -3.23 8.03 6.67
N GLY A 187 -4.26 7.47 6.03
CA GLY A 187 -5.42 8.23 5.56
C GLY A 187 -6.69 7.39 5.44
N SER A 188 -7.81 8.07 5.20
CA SER A 188 -9.13 7.46 4.95
C SER A 188 -9.15 6.58 3.69
N GLY A 189 -8.26 6.87 2.73
CA GLY A 189 -8.08 6.15 1.48
C GLY A 189 -7.07 6.84 0.59
N PHE A 190 -6.61 6.15 -0.45
CA PHE A 190 -5.63 6.67 -1.39
C PHE A 190 -6.05 6.36 -2.83
N MET A 191 -5.77 7.29 -3.72
CA MET A 191 -5.98 7.14 -5.16
C MET A 191 -4.79 6.42 -5.82
N TYR A 192 -4.98 6.02 -7.06
CA TYR A 192 -3.92 5.41 -7.87
C TYR A 192 -2.68 6.30 -7.94
N ASN A 193 -1.53 5.74 -7.60
CA ASN A 193 -0.22 6.40 -7.48
C ASN A 193 -0.12 7.53 -6.43
N MET A 194 -1.17 7.86 -5.67
CA MET A 194 -1.19 9.03 -4.78
C MET A 194 0.01 9.05 -3.81
N VAL A 195 0.23 7.99 -3.06
CA VAL A 195 1.34 7.94 -2.08
C VAL A 195 2.70 8.04 -2.76
N ARG A 196 2.87 7.44 -3.94
CA ARG A 196 4.11 7.51 -4.71
C ARG A 196 4.39 8.91 -5.25
N ILE A 197 3.36 9.63 -5.70
CA ILE A 197 3.49 11.03 -6.14
C ILE A 197 3.84 11.92 -4.96
N ILE A 198 3.21 11.73 -3.80
CA ILE A 198 3.56 12.43 -2.55
C ILE A 198 5.01 12.16 -2.17
N ALA A 199 5.42 10.89 -2.11
CA ALA A 199 6.80 10.52 -1.76
C ALA A 199 7.83 11.11 -2.73
N GLY A 200 7.55 11.06 -4.04
CA GLY A 200 8.41 11.67 -5.06
C GLY A 200 8.52 13.19 -4.91
N THR A 201 7.41 13.87 -4.63
CA THR A 201 7.40 15.32 -4.38
C THR A 201 8.26 15.67 -3.16
N LEU A 202 8.13 14.92 -2.06
CA LEU A 202 8.91 15.13 -0.84
C LEU A 202 10.40 14.85 -1.06
N LEU A 203 10.77 13.83 -1.85
CA LEU A 203 12.17 13.58 -2.24
C LEU A 203 12.76 14.70 -3.09
N GLU A 204 11.98 15.27 -4.01
CA GLU A 204 12.40 16.43 -4.79
C GLU A 204 12.57 17.69 -3.94
N ILE A 205 11.74 17.89 -2.90
CA ILE A 205 11.90 18.96 -1.91
C ILE A 205 13.19 18.73 -1.10
N GLY A 206 13.38 17.53 -0.58
CA GLY A 206 14.58 17.19 0.21
C GLY A 206 15.88 17.36 -0.55
N SER A 207 15.90 17.05 -1.84
CA SER A 207 17.07 17.23 -2.72
C SER A 207 17.24 18.64 -3.26
N GLY A 208 16.35 19.59 -2.93
CA GLY A 208 16.38 20.97 -3.41
C GLY A 208 15.90 21.17 -4.86
N LYS A 209 15.39 20.12 -5.52
CA LYS A 209 14.81 20.21 -6.87
C LYS A 209 13.48 20.94 -6.90
N ARG A 210 12.76 20.96 -5.78
CA ARG A 210 11.49 21.69 -5.58
C ARG A 210 11.57 22.55 -4.33
N LYS A 211 10.75 23.61 -4.30
CA LYS A 211 10.58 24.47 -3.14
C LYS A 211 9.84 23.71 -2.03
N GLU A 212 10.08 24.10 -0.79
CA GLU A 212 9.48 23.48 0.41
C GLU A 212 7.94 23.57 0.41
N ASP A 213 7.38 24.67 -0.13
CA ASP A 213 5.94 24.92 -0.23
C ASP A 213 5.22 24.15 -1.35
N SER A 214 5.92 23.26 -2.09
CA SER A 214 5.35 22.58 -3.28
C SER A 214 4.16 21.68 -2.95
N ILE A 215 4.14 21.02 -1.77
CA ILE A 215 2.95 20.24 -1.33
C ILE A 215 1.75 21.18 -1.18
N LYS A 216 1.92 22.27 -0.43
CA LYS A 216 0.87 23.26 -0.18
C LYS A 216 0.33 23.85 -1.50
N ARG A 217 1.23 24.22 -2.41
CA ARG A 217 0.84 24.74 -3.71
C ARG A 217 0.06 23.73 -4.54
N ALA A 218 0.50 22.48 -4.59
CA ALA A 218 -0.19 21.41 -5.31
C ALA A 218 -1.61 21.16 -4.75
N LEU A 219 -1.79 21.21 -3.43
CA LEU A 219 -3.11 21.11 -2.78
C LEU A 219 -4.03 22.31 -3.10
N GLN A 220 -3.46 23.50 -3.30
CA GLN A 220 -4.22 24.71 -3.63
C GLN A 220 -4.57 24.82 -5.12
N SER A 221 -3.62 24.48 -5.99
CA SER A 221 -3.81 24.58 -7.46
C SER A 221 -4.61 23.44 -8.05
N LEU A 222 -4.63 22.28 -7.36
CA LEU A 222 -5.22 21.01 -7.83
C LEU A 222 -4.58 20.52 -9.15
N ASP A 223 -3.44 21.07 -9.53
CA ASP A 223 -2.75 20.77 -10.78
C ASP A 223 -1.64 19.74 -10.57
N ARG A 224 -1.67 18.63 -11.31
CA ARG A 224 -0.65 17.57 -11.29
C ARG A 224 0.77 18.09 -11.57
N ARG A 225 0.92 19.18 -12.32
CA ARG A 225 2.22 19.79 -12.68
C ARG A 225 2.92 20.41 -11.46
N ASP A 226 2.18 20.80 -10.45
CA ASP A 226 2.74 21.33 -9.20
C ASP A 226 3.24 20.22 -8.26
N ALA A 227 2.80 18.98 -8.44
CA ALA A 227 3.36 17.82 -7.75
C ALA A 227 4.61 17.27 -8.48
N GLY A 228 5.45 16.52 -7.75
CA GLY A 228 6.67 15.93 -8.25
C GLY A 228 6.48 14.65 -9.07
N ALA A 229 7.59 14.01 -9.41
CA ALA A 229 7.59 12.74 -10.12
C ALA A 229 6.95 11.63 -9.28
N THR A 230 6.39 10.62 -9.95
CA THR A 230 5.90 9.41 -9.27
C THR A 230 7.09 8.56 -8.83
N ALA A 231 7.27 8.37 -7.53
CA ALA A 231 8.35 7.55 -7.00
C ALA A 231 8.18 6.06 -7.40
N PRO A 232 9.28 5.30 -7.58
CA PRO A 232 9.24 3.89 -7.94
C PRO A 232 8.40 3.04 -7.00
N ALA A 233 7.71 2.03 -7.55
CA ALA A 233 6.75 1.21 -6.81
C ALA A 233 7.41 0.36 -5.70
N HIS A 234 8.61 -0.18 -5.95
CA HIS A 234 9.31 -1.08 -5.04
C HIS A 234 9.71 -0.48 -3.68
N GLY A 235 9.64 0.86 -3.53
CA GLY A 235 9.79 1.49 -2.21
C GLY A 235 8.50 1.50 -1.39
N LEU A 236 7.34 1.23 -2.01
CA LEU A 236 6.02 1.36 -1.38
C LEU A 236 5.48 0.03 -0.87
N MET A 237 4.91 0.08 0.33
CA MET A 237 4.28 -1.07 0.99
C MET A 237 2.97 -0.64 1.68
N LEU A 238 1.88 -1.40 1.45
CA LEU A 238 0.69 -1.33 2.32
C LEU A 238 1.06 -1.95 3.67
N TYR A 239 1.27 -1.11 4.67
CA TYR A 239 1.89 -1.51 5.93
C TYR A 239 0.87 -2.02 6.95
N ARG A 240 -0.30 -1.33 7.09
CA ARG A 240 -1.33 -1.64 8.07
C ARG A 240 -2.70 -1.21 7.58
N VAL A 241 -3.75 -1.92 7.98
CA VAL A 241 -5.15 -1.57 7.74
C VAL A 241 -5.93 -1.65 9.05
N GLU A 242 -6.74 -0.64 9.32
CA GLU A 242 -7.59 -0.55 10.51
C GLU A 242 -9.07 -0.65 10.15
N TYR A 243 -9.80 -1.40 10.97
CA TYR A 243 -11.24 -1.61 10.90
C TYR A 243 -11.89 -1.42 12.28
N PRO A 244 -13.22 -1.27 12.38
CA PRO A 244 -13.90 -1.31 13.66
C PRO A 244 -13.61 -2.63 14.40
N GLY A 245 -13.01 -2.52 15.58
CA GLY A 245 -12.68 -3.68 16.42
C GLY A 245 -11.55 -4.61 15.91
N PHE A 246 -10.94 -4.31 14.74
CA PHE A 246 -9.87 -5.13 14.17
C PHE A 246 -8.75 -4.28 13.56
N ASP A 247 -7.52 -4.57 13.96
CA ASP A 247 -6.33 -3.85 13.53
C ASP A 247 -5.22 -4.83 13.19
N THR A 248 -4.68 -4.72 11.98
CA THR A 248 -3.60 -5.59 11.51
C THR A 248 -2.27 -5.35 12.21
N ALA A 249 -2.11 -4.24 12.96
CA ALA A 249 -0.90 -4.00 13.77
C ALA A 249 -0.60 -5.11 14.79
N LYS A 250 -1.62 -5.89 15.19
CA LYS A 250 -1.46 -7.02 16.13
C LYS A 250 -0.70 -8.20 15.53
N PHE A 251 -0.47 -8.19 14.21
CA PHE A 251 0.14 -9.30 13.46
C PHE A 251 1.48 -8.90 12.79
N LEU A 252 2.01 -7.69 13.07
CA LEU A 252 3.23 -7.12 12.49
C LEU A 252 4.44 -7.20 13.42
#